data_c5603cabf1f3e3353a1ba1b4bf0cf12e
#
_entry.id   c5603cabf1f3e3353a1ba1b4bf0cf12e
#
_cell.length_a   1.000
_cell.length_b   1.000
_cell.length_c   1.000
_cell.angle_alpha   90.00
_cell.angle_beta   90.00
_cell.angle_gamma   90.00
#
_symmetry.space_group_name_H-M   'P 1'
#
loop_
_entity.id
_entity.type
_entity.pdbx_description
1 polymer ?
#
loop_
_entity_poly.entity_id
_entity_poly.type
_entity_poly.pdbx_seq_one_letter_code
_entity_poly.pdbx_strand_id
1 'polypeptide(L)'
;MAYSREEKENLEVSYPLKAIWEAIPKVIAKLDWKIQETNEETHHLKVKTKGGFISYPSTLKIDLASIDEKTTRMSIVAETPVTTITSVADYGRTRERTEQFVTTLAKLMSG
;
A
#
# COMPACT_ATOMS: atom_id res chain seq x y z
N MET A 1 7.94 -3.81 24.76
CA MET A 1 8.59 -3.60 23.45
C MET A 1 7.57 -3.81 22.33
N ALA A 2 7.55 -2.90 21.41
CA ALA A 2 6.63 -3.00 20.26
C ALA A 2 7.27 -3.76 19.11
N TYR A 3 6.52 -4.62 18.49
CA TYR A 3 6.92 -5.30 17.26
C TYR A 3 6.20 -4.65 16.10
N SER A 4 6.75 -4.78 14.90
CA SER A 4 5.96 -4.53 13.71
C SER A 4 5.71 -5.84 12.99
N ARG A 5 4.48 -6.00 12.53
CA ARG A 5 4.11 -7.11 11.67
C ARG A 5 4.21 -6.65 10.23
N GLU A 6 4.92 -7.39 9.44
CA GLU A 6 5.19 -7.05 8.07
C GLU A 6 4.56 -8.07 7.12
N GLU A 7 3.85 -7.56 6.14
CA GLU A 7 3.28 -8.36 5.06
C GLU A 7 3.81 -7.80 3.76
N LYS A 8 4.42 -8.65 2.94
CA LYS A 8 4.99 -8.23 1.67
C LYS A 8 4.25 -8.88 0.52
N GLU A 9 3.92 -8.09 -0.50
CA GLU A 9 3.23 -8.58 -1.68
C GLU A 9 3.86 -7.99 -2.93
N ASN A 10 4.08 -8.82 -3.94
CA ASN A 10 4.59 -8.40 -5.24
C ASN A 10 3.55 -8.68 -6.30
N LEU A 11 3.24 -7.67 -7.09
CA LEU A 11 2.20 -7.75 -8.12
C LEU A 11 2.76 -7.27 -9.44
N GLU A 12 2.26 -7.86 -10.53
CA GLU A 12 2.49 -7.34 -11.85
C GLU A 12 1.18 -6.73 -12.34
N VAL A 13 1.25 -5.48 -12.76
CA VAL A 13 0.08 -4.72 -13.17
C VAL A 13 0.22 -4.38 -14.64
N SER A 14 -0.81 -4.67 -15.44
CA SER A 14 -0.78 -4.49 -16.89
C SER A 14 -1.04 -3.05 -17.31
N TYR A 15 -0.31 -2.12 -16.72
CA TYR A 15 -0.36 -0.70 -17.04
C TYR A 15 1.05 -0.11 -16.97
N PRO A 16 1.33 0.95 -17.74
CA PRO A 16 2.63 1.62 -17.68
C PRO A 16 2.90 2.22 -16.31
N LEU A 17 4.16 2.26 -15.92
CA LEU A 17 4.58 2.79 -14.63
C LEU A 17 4.05 4.21 -14.40
N LYS A 18 4.14 5.06 -15.41
CA LYS A 18 3.68 6.44 -15.29
C LYS A 18 2.19 6.53 -14.97
N ALA A 19 1.36 5.69 -15.61
CA ALA A 19 -0.06 5.68 -15.37
C ALA A 19 -0.38 5.28 -13.94
N ILE A 20 0.32 4.26 -13.42
CA ILE A 20 0.13 3.81 -12.05
C ILE A 20 0.61 4.87 -11.07
N TRP A 21 1.78 5.44 -11.32
CA TRP A 21 2.34 6.48 -10.45
C TRP A 21 1.39 7.68 -10.30
N GLU A 22 0.77 8.11 -11.40
CA GLU A 22 -0.20 9.19 -11.38
C GLU A 22 -1.52 8.82 -10.71
N ALA A 23 -1.89 7.55 -10.75
CA ALA A 23 -3.14 7.07 -10.15
C ALA A 23 -3.05 6.91 -8.63
N ILE A 24 -1.87 6.58 -8.11
CA ILE A 24 -1.70 6.28 -6.68
C ILE A 24 -2.18 7.40 -5.76
N PRO A 25 -1.81 8.68 -5.96
CA PRO A 25 -2.32 9.74 -5.09
C PRO A 25 -3.83 9.81 -5.03
N LYS A 26 -4.49 9.51 -6.15
CA LYS A 26 -5.95 9.50 -6.22
C LYS A 26 -6.53 8.36 -5.39
N VAL A 27 -5.88 7.20 -5.42
CA VAL A 27 -6.27 6.05 -4.60
C VAL A 27 -6.14 6.38 -3.12
N ILE A 28 -5.00 6.98 -2.74
CA ILE A 28 -4.73 7.34 -1.36
C ILE A 28 -5.78 8.34 -0.84
N ALA A 29 -6.11 9.33 -1.66
CA ALA A 29 -7.14 10.31 -1.32
C ALA A 29 -8.50 9.65 -1.16
N LYS A 30 -8.82 8.71 -2.04
CA LYS A 30 -10.11 8.00 -2.00
C LYS A 30 -10.26 7.13 -0.76
N LEU A 31 -9.15 6.55 -0.29
CA LEU A 31 -9.13 5.74 0.92
C LEU A 31 -9.01 6.59 2.20
N ASP A 32 -8.80 7.89 2.04
CA ASP A 32 -8.60 8.81 3.16
C ASP A 32 -7.33 8.47 3.96
N TRP A 33 -6.31 8.00 3.25
CA TRP A 33 -5.00 7.72 3.82
C TRP A 33 -4.09 8.93 3.59
N LYS A 34 -2.89 8.90 4.16
CA LYS A 34 -1.94 10.02 4.04
C LYS A 34 -0.61 9.56 3.46
N ILE A 35 -0.09 10.34 2.53
CA ILE A 35 1.24 10.12 1.98
C ILE A 35 2.25 10.74 2.94
N GLN A 36 3.19 9.92 3.44
CA GLN A 36 4.24 10.39 4.34
C GLN A 36 5.51 10.73 3.60
N GLU A 37 5.86 9.95 2.59
CA GLU A 37 7.05 10.16 1.78
C GLU A 37 6.76 9.79 0.35
N THR A 38 7.38 10.49 -0.58
CA THR A 38 7.31 10.15 -2.00
C THR A 38 8.67 10.47 -2.63
N ASN A 39 9.13 9.59 -3.52
CA ASN A 39 10.36 9.77 -4.25
C ASN A 39 10.11 9.42 -5.72
N GLU A 40 10.06 10.43 -6.57
CA GLU A 40 9.78 10.25 -7.99
C GLU A 40 10.91 9.56 -8.74
N GLU A 41 12.14 9.71 -8.29
CA GLU A 41 13.28 9.10 -8.97
C GLU A 41 13.27 7.58 -8.85
N THR A 42 12.93 7.08 -7.67
CA THR A 42 12.89 5.64 -7.38
C THR A 42 11.48 5.06 -7.47
N HIS A 43 10.48 5.91 -7.67
CA HIS A 43 9.07 5.53 -7.65
C HIS A 43 8.70 4.81 -6.36
N HIS A 44 9.12 5.40 -5.26
CA HIS A 44 8.87 4.90 -3.91
C HIS A 44 7.87 5.81 -3.19
N LEU A 45 6.94 5.19 -2.49
CA LEU A 45 5.91 5.91 -1.76
C LEU A 45 5.71 5.26 -0.41
N LYS A 46 5.63 6.08 0.63
CA LYS A 46 5.31 5.61 1.97
C LYS A 46 3.99 6.25 2.39
N VAL A 47 3.04 5.41 2.76
CA VAL A 47 1.67 5.84 3.05
C VAL A 47 1.26 5.32 4.42
N LYS A 48 0.57 6.17 5.17
CA LYS A 48 -0.01 5.77 6.45
C LYS A 48 -1.51 5.60 6.26
N THR A 49 -2.03 4.43 6.62
CA THR A 49 -3.46 4.15 6.52
C THR A 49 -4.21 4.83 7.65
N LYS A 50 -5.52 4.91 7.50
CA LYS A 50 -6.38 5.46 8.54
C LYS A 50 -6.56 4.41 9.63
N GLY A 51 -6.26 4.76 10.87
CA GLY A 51 -6.50 3.88 12.01
C GLY A 51 -7.98 3.80 12.33
N GLY A 52 -8.45 2.62 12.70
CA GLY A 52 -9.82 2.44 13.17
C GLY A 52 -9.92 2.56 14.68
N PHE A 53 -11.13 2.38 15.17
CA PHE A 53 -11.40 2.46 16.61
C PHE A 53 -10.64 1.40 17.40
N ILE A 54 -10.47 0.23 16.82
CA ILE A 54 -9.83 -0.92 17.46
C ILE A 54 -8.57 -1.39 16.75
N SER A 55 -8.12 -0.66 15.71
CA SER A 55 -6.92 -1.05 14.96
C SER A 55 -5.96 0.11 14.86
N TYR A 56 -4.67 -0.21 14.87
CA TYR A 56 -3.63 0.78 14.66
C TYR A 56 -3.49 1.08 13.18
N PRO A 57 -3.09 2.31 12.82
CA PRO A 57 -2.79 2.59 11.42
C PRO A 57 -1.59 1.77 10.95
N SER A 58 -1.65 1.33 9.72
CA SER A 58 -0.56 0.59 9.07
C SER A 58 0.25 1.55 8.19
N THR A 59 1.50 1.19 7.96
CA THR A 59 2.35 1.89 7.01
C THR A 59 2.53 1.01 5.79
N LEU A 60 2.23 1.54 4.60
CA LEU A 60 2.47 0.85 3.35
C LEU A 60 3.65 1.48 2.64
N LYS A 61 4.65 0.67 2.32
CA LYS A 61 5.77 1.09 1.49
C LYS A 61 5.55 0.50 0.11
N ILE A 62 5.42 1.36 -0.87
CA ILE A 62 5.07 0.97 -2.23
C ILE A 62 6.23 1.32 -3.15
N ASP A 63 6.74 0.34 -3.87
CA ASP A 63 7.80 0.54 -4.85
C ASP A 63 7.31 0.07 -6.21
N LEU A 64 7.56 0.87 -7.23
CA LEU A 64 7.20 0.55 -8.60
C LEU A 64 8.45 0.36 -9.44
N ALA A 65 8.42 -0.66 -10.29
CA ALA A 65 9.48 -0.91 -11.24
C ALA A 65 8.86 -1.28 -12.58
N SER A 66 9.33 -0.64 -13.65
CA SER A 66 8.85 -0.95 -14.99
C SER A 66 9.44 -2.28 -15.46
N ILE A 67 8.58 -3.21 -15.88
CA ILE A 67 9.01 -4.46 -16.49
C ILE A 67 9.16 -4.24 -18.01
N ASP A 68 8.16 -3.59 -18.59
CA ASP A 68 8.16 -3.19 -19.99
C ASP A 68 7.25 -1.97 -20.16
N GLU A 69 6.99 -1.57 -21.39
CA GLU A 69 6.18 -0.38 -21.68
C GLU A 69 4.74 -0.44 -21.16
N LYS A 70 4.24 -1.64 -20.94
CA LYS A 70 2.84 -1.86 -20.57
C LYS A 70 2.65 -2.56 -19.24
N THR A 71 3.74 -2.93 -18.58
CA THR A 71 3.67 -3.73 -17.36
C THR A 71 4.57 -3.15 -16.29
N THR A 72 4.05 -3.06 -15.09
CA THR A 72 4.77 -2.52 -13.94
C THR A 72 4.73 -3.54 -12.81
N ARG A 73 5.86 -3.72 -12.16
CA ARG A 73 5.93 -4.52 -10.94
C ARG A 73 5.71 -3.59 -9.76
N MET A 74 4.79 -3.96 -8.88
CA MET A 74 4.49 -3.21 -7.68
C MET A 74 4.80 -4.07 -6.47
N SER A 75 5.68 -3.57 -5.61
CA SER A 75 6.01 -4.21 -4.33
C SER A 75 5.37 -3.41 -3.22
N ILE A 76 4.59 -4.06 -2.39
CA ILE A 76 3.92 -3.43 -1.26
C ILE A 76 4.37 -4.13 0.01
N VAL A 77 4.93 -3.37 0.94
CA VAL A 77 5.28 -3.87 2.26
C VAL A 77 4.39 -3.14 3.25
N ALA A 78 3.53 -3.90 3.91
CA ALA A 78 2.61 -3.34 4.90
C ALA A 78 3.15 -3.66 6.29
N GLU A 79 3.31 -2.64 7.12
CA GLU A 79 3.77 -2.79 8.49
C GLU A 79 2.71 -2.27 9.44
N THR A 80 2.38 -3.06 10.46
CA THR A 80 1.46 -2.65 11.50
C THR A 80 2.14 -2.85 12.84
N PRO A 81 2.15 -1.82 13.72
CA PRO A 81 2.66 -2.01 15.08
C PRO A 81 1.88 -3.12 15.78
N VAL A 82 2.58 -4.01 16.45
CA VAL A 82 1.95 -5.16 17.10
C VAL A 82 2.27 -5.12 18.59
N THR A 83 1.24 -5.23 19.41
CA THR A 83 1.40 -5.43 20.84
C THR A 83 1.02 -6.86 21.15
N THR A 84 1.39 -7.31 22.33
CA THR A 84 1.11 -8.69 22.76
C THR A 84 -0.38 -9.02 22.72
N ILE A 85 -1.22 -8.02 22.98
CA ILE A 85 -2.67 -8.23 23.05
C ILE A 85 -3.32 -8.22 21.67
N THR A 86 -2.83 -7.37 20.78
CA THR A 86 -3.49 -7.13 19.50
C THR A 86 -2.92 -7.92 18.34
N SER A 87 -1.83 -8.64 18.54
CA SER A 87 -1.09 -9.29 17.45
C SER A 87 -1.94 -10.20 16.57
N VAL A 88 -2.83 -10.98 17.17
CA VAL A 88 -3.68 -11.91 16.42
C VAL A 88 -4.75 -11.16 15.62
N ALA A 89 -5.35 -10.15 16.25
CA ALA A 89 -6.40 -9.37 15.60
C ALA A 89 -5.86 -8.56 14.43
N ASP A 90 -4.64 -8.02 14.57
CA ASP A 90 -4.07 -7.14 13.54
C ASP A 90 -3.49 -7.91 12.36
N TYR A 91 -3.28 -9.20 12.48
CA TYR A 91 -2.70 -10.01 11.42
C TYR A 91 -3.52 -9.92 10.12
N GLY A 92 -4.82 -10.16 10.21
CA GLY A 92 -5.69 -10.10 9.05
C GLY A 92 -5.87 -8.68 8.52
N ARG A 93 -5.78 -7.69 9.39
CA ARG A 93 -5.99 -6.30 9.01
C ARG A 93 -4.86 -5.71 8.21
N THR A 94 -3.63 -6.12 8.48
CA THR A 94 -2.48 -5.68 7.70
C THR A 94 -2.65 -6.08 6.25
N ARG A 95 -3.06 -7.31 6.02
CA ARG A 95 -3.32 -7.82 4.67
C ARG A 95 -4.51 -7.11 4.03
N GLU A 96 -5.54 -6.82 4.82
CA GLU A 96 -6.73 -6.12 4.34
C GLU A 96 -6.40 -4.74 3.80
N ARG A 97 -5.46 -4.01 4.42
CA ARG A 97 -5.02 -2.71 3.93
C ARG A 97 -4.42 -2.81 2.54
N THR A 98 -3.56 -3.81 2.34
CA THR A 98 -2.97 -4.05 1.03
C THR A 98 -4.04 -4.36 0.00
N GLU A 99 -5.01 -5.20 0.34
CA GLU A 99 -6.10 -5.55 -0.56
C GLU A 99 -6.98 -4.35 -0.90
N GLN A 100 -7.26 -3.50 0.08
CA GLN A 100 -8.02 -2.28 -0.16
C GLN A 100 -7.31 -1.36 -1.16
N PHE A 101 -6.01 -1.21 -1.01
CA PHE A 101 -5.22 -0.39 -1.92
C PHE A 101 -5.27 -0.96 -3.34
N VAL A 102 -4.98 -2.24 -3.49
CA VAL A 102 -4.95 -2.91 -4.80
C VAL A 102 -6.33 -2.88 -5.47
N THR A 103 -7.38 -3.15 -4.73
CA THR A 103 -8.75 -3.15 -5.26
C THR A 103 -9.16 -1.76 -5.72
N THR A 104 -8.85 -0.74 -4.93
CA THR A 104 -9.19 0.64 -5.26
C THR A 104 -8.41 1.10 -6.50
N LEU A 105 -7.13 0.76 -6.56
CA LEU A 105 -6.30 1.07 -7.72
C LEU A 105 -6.85 0.39 -8.99
N ALA A 106 -7.20 -0.88 -8.89
CA ALA A 106 -7.76 -1.61 -10.02
C ALA A 106 -9.05 -0.99 -10.53
N LYS A 107 -9.92 -0.57 -9.65
CA LYS A 107 -11.16 0.10 -10.02
C LYS A 107 -10.91 1.44 -10.69
N LEU A 108 -9.96 2.19 -10.19
CA LEU A 108 -9.61 3.49 -10.77
C LEU A 108 -9.00 3.32 -12.16
N MET A 109 -8.13 2.33 -12.34
CA MET A 109 -7.45 2.10 -13.61
C MET A 109 -8.38 1.53 -14.69
N SER A 110 -9.35 0.73 -14.30
CA SER A 110 -10.27 0.08 -15.25
C SER A 110 -11.52 0.89 -15.55
N GLY A 111 -11.79 1.87 -14.74
CA GLY A 111 -12.98 2.71 -14.90
C GLY A 111 -12.66 4.08 -15.37
#